data_0e32522aca204df3ec1c27028a6c8b44
#
_entry.id   0e32522aca204df3ec1c27028a6c8b44
#
_cell.length_a   1.000
_cell.length_b   1.000
_cell.length_c   1.000
_cell.angle_alpha   90.00
_cell.angle_beta   90.00
_cell.angle_gamma   90.00
#
_symmetry.space_group_name_H-M   'P 1'
#
loop_
_entity.id
_entity.type
_entity.pdbx_description
1 polymer ?
#
loop_
_entity_poly.entity_id
_entity_poly.type
_entity_poly.pdbx_seq_one_letter_code
_entity_poly.pdbx_strand_id
1 'polypeptide(L)'
;MTQGSQGGKHITMDIRQALAKEFPALAPWQIENVEKLLDEGNTIPFIARYRKEQHGGLDDQVLRELAERIQYLRGFEARREEIREALSKQGALTEELTAALEGCTILAELEDVYRPYKPKRRTRAMIAREKGLAPLAERLWEQRMEDPAPLELAAAYVDEALGVATPADALAGAGDILAETYSDDAQI
;
A
#
# COMPACT_ATOMS: atom_id res chain seq x y z
N MET A 1 -32.05 -16.42 21.31
CA MET A 1 -31.79 -14.99 21.40
C MET A 1 -30.74 -14.67 20.35
N THR A 2 -31.20 -14.25 19.21
CA THR A 2 -30.40 -13.95 17.99
C THR A 2 -29.90 -12.52 18.08
N GLN A 3 -28.60 -12.33 18.31
CA GLN A 3 -28.01 -11.01 18.18
C GLN A 3 -27.75 -10.75 16.69
N GLY A 4 -28.54 -9.84 16.14
CA GLY A 4 -28.36 -9.35 14.78
C GLY A 4 -27.06 -8.57 14.65
N SER A 5 -26.20 -9.06 13.76
CA SER A 5 -25.06 -8.33 13.21
C SER A 5 -25.59 -7.07 12.53
N GLN A 6 -25.42 -5.94 13.18
CA GLN A 6 -25.57 -4.63 12.51
C GLN A 6 -24.33 -4.41 11.66
N GLY A 7 -24.38 -4.85 10.41
CA GLY A 7 -23.43 -4.46 9.39
C GLY A 7 -23.50 -2.93 9.23
N GLY A 8 -22.48 -2.22 9.71
CA GLY A 8 -22.34 -0.81 9.50
C GLY A 8 -22.45 -0.51 8.00
N LYS A 9 -23.35 0.39 7.60
CA LYS A 9 -23.42 0.89 6.24
C LYS A 9 -22.11 1.61 5.95
N HIS A 10 -21.22 0.96 5.24
CA HIS A 10 -20.04 1.60 4.68
C HIS A 10 -20.49 2.68 3.72
N ILE A 11 -20.17 3.94 4.03
CA ILE A 11 -20.37 5.04 3.12
C ILE A 11 -19.24 4.98 2.09
N THR A 12 -19.44 4.16 1.07
CA THR A 12 -18.60 4.23 -0.12
C THR A 12 -18.89 5.57 -0.78
N MET A 13 -17.86 6.33 -1.15
CA MET A 13 -18.06 7.59 -1.87
C MET A 13 -18.88 7.30 -3.13
N ASP A 14 -20.00 8.02 -3.28
CA ASP A 14 -20.75 7.95 -4.53
C ASP A 14 -19.94 8.71 -5.61
N ILE A 15 -19.17 7.94 -6.38
CA ILE A 15 -18.31 8.48 -7.44
C ILE A 15 -19.12 9.37 -8.39
N ARG A 16 -20.37 9.02 -8.69
CA ARG A 16 -21.23 9.81 -9.56
C ARG A 16 -21.61 11.16 -8.93
N GLN A 17 -21.85 11.19 -7.62
CA GLN A 17 -22.09 12.44 -6.92
C GLN A 17 -20.84 13.32 -6.88
N ALA A 18 -19.68 12.75 -6.69
CA ALA A 18 -18.40 13.47 -6.73
C ALA A 18 -18.18 14.06 -8.13
N LEU A 19 -18.36 13.26 -9.18
CA LEU A 19 -18.24 13.72 -10.56
C LEU A 19 -19.27 14.80 -10.93
N ALA A 20 -20.51 14.68 -10.47
CA ALA A 20 -21.54 15.69 -10.72
C ALA A 20 -21.21 17.05 -10.07
N LYS A 21 -20.50 17.05 -8.95
CA LYS A 21 -20.01 18.29 -8.31
C LYS A 21 -18.83 18.91 -9.05
N GLU A 22 -17.92 18.07 -9.56
CA GLU A 22 -16.71 18.52 -10.28
C GLU A 22 -17.03 18.96 -11.72
N PHE A 23 -18.04 18.35 -12.34
CA PHE A 23 -18.50 18.64 -13.69
C PHE A 23 -19.94 19.16 -13.71
N PRO A 24 -20.21 20.34 -13.12
CA PRO A 24 -21.58 20.85 -12.98
C PRO A 24 -22.26 21.19 -14.31
N ALA A 25 -21.48 21.30 -15.39
CA ALA A 25 -21.99 21.52 -16.74
C ALA A 25 -22.50 20.23 -17.40
N LEU A 26 -22.20 19.06 -16.84
CA LEU A 26 -22.63 17.78 -17.38
C LEU A 26 -23.91 17.31 -16.68
N ALA A 27 -24.84 16.81 -17.47
CA ALA A 27 -26.02 16.14 -16.92
C ALA A 27 -25.61 14.76 -16.34
N PRO A 28 -26.27 14.30 -15.24
CA PRO A 28 -25.95 13.02 -14.60
C PRO A 28 -25.97 11.82 -15.58
N TRP A 29 -26.88 11.82 -16.54
CA TRP A 29 -26.95 10.74 -17.54
C TRP A 29 -25.75 10.71 -18.49
N GLN A 30 -25.10 11.86 -18.74
CA GLN A 30 -23.89 11.93 -19.57
C GLN A 30 -22.72 11.25 -18.86
N ILE A 31 -22.55 11.53 -17.57
CA ILE A 31 -21.54 10.90 -16.72
C ILE A 31 -21.76 9.38 -16.68
N GLU A 32 -22.99 8.94 -16.43
CA GLU A 32 -23.35 7.51 -16.37
C GLU A 32 -23.10 6.79 -17.69
N ASN A 33 -23.48 7.40 -18.81
CA ASN A 33 -23.26 6.80 -20.12
C ASN A 33 -21.79 6.71 -20.50
N VAL A 34 -20.99 7.76 -20.19
CA VAL A 34 -19.54 7.72 -20.42
C VAL A 34 -18.89 6.63 -19.55
N GLU A 35 -19.26 6.54 -18.27
CA GLU A 35 -18.80 5.49 -17.36
C GLU A 35 -19.09 4.10 -17.94
N LYS A 36 -20.32 3.86 -18.39
CA LYS A 36 -20.72 2.59 -19.00
C LYS A 36 -19.94 2.28 -20.27
N LEU A 37 -19.74 3.25 -21.14
CA LEU A 37 -18.96 3.07 -22.37
C LEU A 37 -17.49 2.71 -22.09
N LEU A 38 -16.90 3.30 -21.03
CA LEU A 38 -15.55 2.95 -20.57
C LEU A 38 -15.49 1.52 -20.00
N ASP A 39 -16.52 1.11 -19.25
CA ASP A 39 -16.62 -0.23 -18.69
C ASP A 39 -16.80 -1.31 -19.77
N GLU A 40 -17.40 -0.96 -20.89
CA GLU A 40 -17.47 -1.80 -22.09
C GLU A 40 -16.13 -1.92 -22.84
N GLY A 41 -15.06 -1.25 -22.36
CA GLY A 41 -13.72 -1.29 -22.94
C GLY A 41 -13.53 -0.36 -24.14
N ASN A 42 -14.44 0.59 -24.35
CA ASN A 42 -14.30 1.55 -25.44
C ASN A 42 -13.21 2.58 -25.12
N THR A 43 -12.41 2.93 -26.12
CA THR A 43 -11.41 4.01 -26.02
C THR A 43 -12.06 5.39 -26.16
N ILE A 44 -11.45 6.42 -25.55
CA ILE A 44 -11.97 7.81 -25.65
C ILE A 44 -12.12 8.27 -27.12
N PRO A 45 -11.14 8.06 -28.03
CA PRO A 45 -11.31 8.43 -29.42
C PRO A 45 -12.47 7.71 -30.12
N PHE A 46 -12.74 6.46 -29.72
CA PHE A 46 -13.90 5.71 -30.25
C PHE A 46 -15.22 6.29 -29.75
N ILE A 47 -15.31 6.59 -28.44
CA ILE A 47 -16.48 7.21 -27.82
C ILE A 47 -16.77 8.57 -28.48
N ALA A 48 -15.77 9.43 -28.58
CA ALA A 48 -15.91 10.76 -29.17
C ALA A 48 -16.40 10.74 -30.63
N ARG A 49 -15.96 9.75 -31.41
CA ARG A 49 -16.28 9.66 -32.84
C ARG A 49 -17.59 8.93 -33.12
N TYR A 50 -17.85 7.82 -32.41
CA TYR A 50 -18.90 6.87 -32.78
C TYR A 50 -20.05 6.76 -31.77
N ARG A 51 -19.99 7.44 -30.62
CA ARG A 51 -20.99 7.35 -29.55
C ARG A 51 -21.56 8.70 -29.14
N LYS A 52 -21.52 9.69 -30.06
CA LYS A 52 -21.97 11.08 -29.80
C LYS A 52 -23.37 11.18 -29.22
N GLU A 53 -24.29 10.35 -29.70
CA GLU A 53 -25.66 10.35 -29.21
C GLU A 53 -25.77 9.83 -27.76
N GLN A 54 -24.86 8.93 -27.37
CA GLN A 54 -24.88 8.34 -26.02
C GLN A 54 -24.30 9.27 -24.97
N HIS A 55 -23.32 10.11 -25.33
CA HIS A 55 -22.73 11.10 -24.41
C HIS A 55 -23.21 12.54 -24.63
N GLY A 56 -24.19 12.74 -25.53
CA GLY A 56 -24.79 14.07 -25.77
C GLY A 56 -23.86 15.07 -26.44
N GLY A 57 -22.93 14.61 -27.29
CA GLY A 57 -22.04 15.47 -28.06
C GLY A 57 -20.93 16.14 -27.25
N LEU A 58 -20.50 15.55 -26.15
CA LEU A 58 -19.37 16.05 -25.35
C LEU A 58 -18.11 16.17 -26.20
N ASP A 59 -17.32 17.21 -25.95
CA ASP A 59 -16.01 17.43 -26.56
C ASP A 59 -15.02 16.34 -26.15
N ASP A 60 -14.08 16.02 -27.01
CA ASP A 60 -13.00 15.03 -26.79
C ASP A 60 -12.18 15.37 -25.54
N GLN A 61 -11.93 16.64 -25.27
CA GLN A 61 -11.22 17.07 -24.07
C GLN A 61 -12.03 16.78 -22.80
N VAL A 62 -13.32 17.13 -22.79
CA VAL A 62 -14.21 16.85 -21.65
C VAL A 62 -14.33 15.35 -21.39
N LEU A 63 -14.41 14.54 -22.46
CA LEU A 63 -14.42 13.08 -22.33
C LEU A 63 -13.14 12.52 -21.72
N ARG A 64 -11.98 13.08 -22.07
CA ARG A 64 -10.68 12.70 -21.46
C ARG A 64 -10.62 13.06 -19.98
N GLU A 65 -10.93 14.31 -19.65
CA GLU A 65 -10.94 14.79 -18.26
C GLU A 65 -11.89 13.97 -17.40
N LEU A 66 -13.09 13.68 -17.90
CA LEU A 66 -14.07 12.85 -17.21
C LEU A 66 -13.55 11.41 -17.01
N ALA A 67 -12.97 10.82 -18.06
CA ALA A 67 -12.43 9.46 -17.98
C ALA A 67 -11.26 9.34 -16.99
N GLU A 68 -10.32 10.30 -17.03
CA GLU A 68 -9.19 10.36 -16.09
C GLU A 68 -9.70 10.50 -14.64
N ARG A 69 -10.74 11.34 -14.45
CA ARG A 69 -11.31 11.53 -13.12
C ARG A 69 -12.06 10.32 -12.61
N ILE A 70 -12.82 9.63 -13.47
CA ILE A 70 -13.47 8.35 -13.13
C ILE A 70 -12.41 7.33 -12.69
N GLN A 71 -11.34 7.19 -13.47
CA GLN A 71 -10.26 6.26 -13.15
C GLN A 71 -9.58 6.60 -11.83
N TYR A 72 -9.30 7.88 -11.58
CA TYR A 72 -8.72 8.35 -10.32
C TYR A 72 -9.61 8.02 -9.11
N LEU A 73 -10.90 8.34 -9.17
CA LEU A 73 -11.84 8.09 -8.07
C LEU A 73 -12.03 6.60 -7.81
N ARG A 74 -12.06 5.77 -8.85
CA ARG A 74 -12.09 4.31 -8.71
C ARG A 74 -10.82 3.78 -8.04
N GLY A 75 -9.66 4.26 -8.45
CA GLY A 75 -8.39 3.90 -7.82
C GLY A 75 -8.32 4.34 -6.35
N PHE A 76 -8.84 5.53 -6.06
CA PHE A 76 -8.93 6.05 -4.69
C PHE A 76 -9.82 5.18 -3.79
N GLU A 77 -11.03 4.81 -4.27
CA GLU A 77 -11.94 3.94 -3.52
C GLU A 77 -11.37 2.53 -3.34
N ALA A 78 -10.77 1.97 -4.38
CA ALA A 78 -10.12 0.67 -4.29
C ALA A 78 -9.00 0.68 -3.24
N ARG A 79 -8.19 1.76 -3.23
CA ARG A 79 -7.12 1.92 -2.24
C ARG A 79 -7.65 2.11 -0.83
N ARG A 80 -8.72 2.86 -0.65
CA ARG A 80 -9.40 3.02 0.64
C ARG A 80 -9.85 1.66 1.19
N GLU A 81 -10.45 0.83 0.35
CA GLU A 81 -10.91 -0.50 0.75
C GLU A 81 -9.75 -1.44 1.08
N GLU A 82 -8.67 -1.45 0.29
CA GLU A 82 -7.45 -2.21 0.61
C GLU A 82 -6.89 -1.85 1.99
N ILE A 83 -6.82 -0.54 2.30
CA ILE A 83 -6.34 -0.05 3.59
C ILE A 83 -7.27 -0.51 4.72
N ARG A 84 -8.58 -0.39 4.52
CA ARG A 84 -9.60 -0.84 5.49
C ARG A 84 -9.46 -2.32 5.79
N GLU A 85 -9.35 -3.15 4.74
CA GLU A 85 -9.14 -4.59 4.91
C GLU A 85 -7.83 -4.91 5.64
N ALA A 86 -6.74 -4.21 5.30
CA ALA A 86 -5.45 -4.41 5.94
C ALA A 86 -5.52 -4.08 7.44
N LEU A 87 -6.14 -2.97 7.81
CA LEU A 87 -6.36 -2.56 9.19
C LEU A 87 -7.29 -3.51 9.95
N SER A 88 -8.34 -4.01 9.29
CA SER A 88 -9.24 -5.00 9.86
C SER A 88 -8.52 -6.31 10.15
N LYS A 89 -7.70 -6.81 9.22
CA LYS A 89 -6.88 -8.03 9.42
C LYS A 89 -5.86 -7.89 10.54
N GLN A 90 -5.37 -6.68 10.79
CA GLN A 90 -4.46 -6.36 11.89
C GLN A 90 -5.19 -6.15 13.23
N GLY A 91 -6.52 -6.11 13.24
CA GLY A 91 -7.30 -5.77 14.43
C GLY A 91 -7.15 -4.31 14.88
N ALA A 92 -6.63 -3.44 14.00
CA ALA A 92 -6.36 -2.04 14.28
C ALA A 92 -7.48 -1.08 13.84
N LEU A 93 -8.52 -1.59 13.15
CA LEU A 93 -9.61 -0.78 12.63
C LEU A 93 -10.54 -0.33 13.76
N THR A 94 -10.42 0.93 14.19
CA THR A 94 -11.30 1.57 15.15
C THR A 94 -12.37 2.42 14.45
N GLU A 95 -13.41 2.84 15.17
CA GLU A 95 -14.41 3.77 14.63
C GLU A 95 -13.80 5.12 14.24
N GLU A 96 -12.84 5.62 15.04
CA GLU A 96 -12.12 6.86 14.75
C GLU A 96 -11.30 6.75 13.46
N LEU A 97 -10.62 5.61 13.28
CA LEU A 97 -9.81 5.37 12.09
C LEU A 97 -10.67 5.17 10.84
N THR A 98 -11.83 4.54 11.00
CA THR A 98 -12.83 4.42 9.93
C THR A 98 -13.32 5.80 9.50
N ALA A 99 -13.69 6.66 10.46
CA ALA A 99 -14.11 8.03 10.18
C ALA A 99 -13.00 8.87 9.52
N ALA A 100 -11.73 8.68 9.95
CA ALA A 100 -10.59 9.35 9.33
C ALA A 100 -10.41 8.93 7.87
N LEU A 101 -10.51 7.62 7.56
CA LEU A 101 -10.44 7.10 6.18
C LEU A 101 -11.60 7.61 5.30
N GLU A 102 -12.81 7.71 5.86
CA GLU A 102 -13.98 8.23 5.16
C GLU A 102 -13.87 9.73 4.90
N GLY A 103 -13.18 10.47 5.79
CA GLY A 103 -12.92 11.90 5.64
C GLY A 103 -11.87 12.25 4.59
N CYS A 104 -11.04 11.30 4.15
CA CYS A 104 -10.01 11.54 3.14
C CYS A 104 -10.64 11.84 1.78
N THR A 105 -10.09 12.83 1.08
CA THR A 105 -10.54 13.27 -0.25
C THR A 105 -9.51 13.02 -1.34
N ILE A 106 -8.24 12.84 -0.96
CA ILE A 106 -7.13 12.57 -1.87
C ILE A 106 -6.29 11.38 -1.39
N LEU A 107 -5.59 10.75 -2.33
CA LEU A 107 -4.79 9.56 -2.05
C LEU A 107 -3.68 9.79 -1.00
N ALA A 108 -3.10 10.98 -0.99
CA ALA A 108 -2.05 11.34 -0.03
C ALA A 108 -2.56 11.28 1.43
N GLU A 109 -3.77 11.78 1.69
CA GLU A 109 -4.39 11.73 3.00
C GLU A 109 -4.64 10.28 3.46
N LEU A 110 -5.11 9.41 2.55
CA LEU A 110 -5.28 7.97 2.84
C LEU A 110 -3.95 7.32 3.23
N GLU A 111 -2.88 7.62 2.50
CA GLU A 111 -1.56 7.08 2.77
C GLU A 111 -0.99 7.61 4.09
N ASP A 112 -1.26 8.87 4.45
CA ASP A 112 -0.82 9.46 5.72
C ASP A 112 -1.54 8.83 6.90
N VAL A 113 -2.85 8.59 6.82
CA VAL A 113 -3.64 7.89 7.83
C VAL A 113 -3.14 6.45 8.00
N TYR A 114 -2.78 5.77 6.91
CA TYR A 114 -2.32 4.38 6.95
C TYR A 114 -0.86 4.22 7.35
N ARG A 115 -0.02 5.26 7.20
CA ARG A 115 1.44 5.21 7.42
C ARG A 115 1.86 4.58 8.75
N PRO A 116 1.24 4.91 9.90
CA PRO A 116 1.60 4.31 11.19
C PRO A 116 1.30 2.80 11.27
N TYR A 117 0.37 2.31 10.47
CA TYR A 117 -0.14 0.94 10.48
C TYR A 117 0.45 0.07 9.37
N LYS A 118 1.21 0.67 8.45
CA LYS A 118 1.89 -0.11 7.40
C LYS A 118 2.80 -1.14 8.04
N PRO A 119 2.64 -2.44 7.70
CA PRO A 119 3.59 -3.44 8.15
C PRO A 119 4.98 -3.03 7.69
N LYS A 120 5.92 -2.95 8.62
CA LYS A 120 7.32 -2.71 8.26
C LYS A 120 7.73 -3.75 7.24
N ARG A 121 8.27 -3.30 6.11
CA ARG A 121 8.77 -4.22 5.08
C ARG A 121 9.77 -5.15 5.73
N ARG A 122 9.56 -6.47 5.60
CA ARG A 122 10.50 -7.47 6.12
C ARG A 122 11.87 -7.25 5.49
N THR A 123 12.78 -6.67 6.27
CA THR A 123 14.13 -6.35 5.84
C THR A 123 15.01 -7.60 5.89
N ARG A 124 16.14 -7.59 5.19
CA ARG A 124 17.14 -8.64 5.30
C ARG A 124 17.67 -8.77 6.73
N ALA A 125 17.82 -7.64 7.42
CA ALA A 125 18.23 -7.62 8.82
C ALA A 125 17.18 -8.27 9.74
N MET A 126 15.88 -8.05 9.51
CA MET A 126 14.82 -8.75 10.26
C MET A 126 14.90 -10.26 10.05
N ILE A 127 15.09 -10.71 8.80
CA ILE A 127 15.27 -12.13 8.49
C ILE A 127 16.51 -12.69 9.20
N ALA A 128 17.60 -11.95 9.21
CA ALA A 128 18.84 -12.35 9.87
C ALA A 128 18.68 -12.44 11.41
N ARG A 129 17.92 -11.52 12.02
CA ARG A 129 17.57 -11.60 13.45
C ARG A 129 16.70 -12.81 13.77
N GLU A 130 15.72 -13.14 12.92
CA GLU A 130 14.89 -14.34 13.05
C GLU A 130 15.73 -15.62 12.95
N LYS A 131 16.81 -15.61 12.17
CA LYS A 131 17.80 -16.67 12.07
C LYS A 131 18.79 -16.75 13.24
N GLY A 132 18.63 -15.91 14.25
CA GLY A 132 19.48 -15.91 15.45
C GLY A 132 20.85 -15.26 15.26
N LEU A 133 21.05 -14.44 14.23
CA LEU A 133 22.34 -13.83 13.90
C LEU A 133 22.61 -12.49 14.61
N ALA A 134 21.69 -12.00 15.45
CA ALA A 134 21.90 -10.76 16.18
C ALA A 134 23.14 -10.78 17.11
N PRO A 135 23.41 -11.85 17.89
CA PRO A 135 24.64 -11.89 18.73
C PRO A 135 25.93 -11.90 17.91
N LEU A 136 25.92 -12.49 16.71
CA LEU A 136 27.07 -12.41 15.82
C LEU A 136 27.31 -10.97 15.34
N ALA A 137 26.23 -10.26 14.95
CA ALA A 137 26.32 -8.88 14.54
C ALA A 137 26.86 -7.97 15.65
N GLU A 138 26.37 -8.14 16.89
CA GLU A 138 26.86 -7.40 18.07
C GLU A 138 28.35 -7.63 18.30
N ARG A 139 28.77 -8.89 18.25
CA ARG A 139 30.18 -9.24 18.46
C ARG A 139 31.11 -8.70 17.37
N LEU A 140 30.65 -8.73 16.11
CA LEU A 140 31.38 -8.11 15.00
C LEU A 140 31.44 -6.57 15.14
N TRP A 141 30.41 -5.96 15.70
CA TRP A 141 30.38 -4.51 15.96
C TRP A 141 31.41 -4.09 17.03
N GLU A 142 31.58 -4.89 18.08
CA GLU A 142 32.52 -4.64 19.17
C GLU A 142 33.99 -4.69 18.74
N GLN A 143 34.32 -5.37 17.62
CA GLN A 143 35.66 -5.49 17.05
C GLN A 143 36.76 -5.82 18.10
N ARG A 144 36.51 -6.84 18.95
CA ARG A 144 37.44 -7.23 20.00
C ARG A 144 38.72 -7.80 19.39
N MET A 145 39.87 -7.37 19.92
CA MET A 145 41.21 -7.79 19.45
C MET A 145 41.47 -9.30 19.65
N GLU A 146 40.81 -9.93 20.60
CA GLU A 146 40.90 -11.34 20.91
C GLU A 146 39.99 -12.24 20.06
N ASP A 147 39.10 -11.67 19.27
CA ASP A 147 38.18 -12.47 18.46
C ASP A 147 38.92 -13.10 17.26
N PRO A 148 38.55 -14.35 16.88
CA PRO A 148 39.08 -14.98 15.68
C PRO A 148 38.61 -14.21 14.42
N ALA A 149 39.13 -14.62 13.27
CA ALA A 149 38.71 -14.03 11.99
C ALA A 149 37.18 -14.11 11.85
N PRO A 150 36.54 -13.09 11.26
CA PRO A 150 35.07 -13.00 11.19
C PRO A 150 34.39 -14.26 10.65
N LEU A 151 35.01 -14.95 9.70
CA LEU A 151 34.47 -16.18 9.12
C LEU A 151 34.54 -17.35 10.12
N GLU A 152 35.59 -17.42 10.92
CA GLU A 152 35.75 -18.44 11.97
C GLU A 152 34.75 -18.18 13.12
N LEU A 153 34.56 -16.91 13.49
CA LEU A 153 33.55 -16.50 14.45
C LEU A 153 32.14 -16.89 13.98
N ALA A 154 31.86 -16.69 12.70
CA ALA A 154 30.56 -16.99 12.09
C ALA A 154 30.26 -18.51 12.04
N ALA A 155 31.28 -19.38 12.08
CA ALA A 155 31.09 -20.81 12.06
C ALA A 155 30.26 -21.33 13.25
N ALA A 156 30.33 -20.68 14.40
CA ALA A 156 29.54 -21.03 15.58
C ALA A 156 28.02 -20.69 15.44
N TYR A 157 27.62 -19.95 14.41
CA TYR A 157 26.26 -19.52 14.16
C TYR A 157 25.63 -20.21 12.94
N VAL A 158 26.25 -21.26 12.42
CA VAL A 158 25.69 -22.12 11.37
C VAL A 158 24.55 -22.94 11.97
N ASP A 159 23.37 -22.83 11.39
CA ASP A 159 22.17 -23.60 11.76
C ASP A 159 21.31 -23.83 10.50
N GLU A 160 21.37 -25.06 9.99
CA GLU A 160 20.61 -25.45 8.79
C GLU A 160 19.09 -25.41 9.03
N ALA A 161 18.63 -25.63 10.26
CA ALA A 161 17.20 -25.58 10.60
C ALA A 161 16.65 -24.14 10.50
N LEU A 162 17.49 -23.15 10.76
CA LEU A 162 17.17 -21.72 10.60
C LEU A 162 17.55 -21.19 9.20
N GLY A 163 18.03 -22.06 8.31
CA GLY A 163 18.43 -21.70 6.95
C GLY A 163 19.73 -20.89 6.89
N VAL A 164 20.69 -21.20 7.79
CA VAL A 164 22.07 -20.71 7.78
C VAL A 164 22.98 -21.89 7.52
N ALA A 165 23.23 -22.20 6.26
CA ALA A 165 23.95 -23.42 5.87
C ALA A 165 25.47 -23.31 6.00
N THR A 166 26.02 -22.11 5.88
CA THR A 166 27.48 -21.88 5.88
C THR A 166 27.87 -20.69 6.77
N PRO A 167 29.15 -20.64 7.23
CA PRO A 167 29.67 -19.46 7.93
C PRO A 167 29.58 -18.18 7.10
N ALA A 168 29.67 -18.29 5.78
CA ALA A 168 29.50 -17.15 4.87
C ALA A 168 28.06 -16.61 4.91
N ASP A 169 27.04 -17.48 4.98
CA ASP A 169 25.63 -17.07 5.11
C ASP A 169 25.38 -16.38 6.46
N ALA A 170 25.98 -16.92 7.53
CA ALA A 170 25.90 -16.29 8.85
C ALA A 170 26.53 -14.89 8.86
N LEU A 171 27.69 -14.76 8.26
CA LEU A 171 28.40 -13.48 8.17
C LEU A 171 27.63 -12.46 7.30
N ALA A 172 27.07 -12.90 6.18
CA ALA A 172 26.24 -12.06 5.32
C ALA A 172 24.99 -11.55 6.08
N GLY A 173 24.29 -12.42 6.82
CA GLY A 173 23.14 -12.04 7.62
C GLY A 173 23.50 -11.08 8.76
N ALA A 174 24.60 -11.30 9.45
CA ALA A 174 25.12 -10.37 10.46
C ALA A 174 25.46 -9.00 9.83
N GLY A 175 26.04 -8.99 8.63
CA GLY A 175 26.32 -7.80 7.84
C GLY A 175 25.05 -7.01 7.48
N ASP A 176 23.97 -7.70 7.12
CA ASP A 176 22.66 -7.06 6.86
C ASP A 176 22.11 -6.35 8.12
N ILE A 177 22.28 -6.96 9.31
CA ILE A 177 21.90 -6.35 10.60
C ILE A 177 22.74 -5.11 10.88
N LEU A 178 24.05 -5.19 10.70
CA LEU A 178 24.95 -4.05 10.90
C LEU A 178 24.67 -2.90 9.95
N ALA A 179 24.40 -3.20 8.68
CA ALA A 179 24.05 -2.20 7.67
C ALA A 179 22.77 -1.45 8.01
N GLU A 180 21.73 -2.16 8.51
CA GLU A 180 20.48 -1.53 8.97
C GLU A 180 20.74 -0.65 10.20
N THR A 181 21.48 -1.15 11.20
CA THR A 181 21.82 -0.39 12.40
C THR A 181 22.60 0.89 12.07
N TYR A 182 23.57 0.79 11.15
CA TYR A 182 24.34 1.95 10.71
C TYR A 182 23.49 2.97 9.94
N SER A 183 22.55 2.48 9.11
CA SER A 183 21.64 3.35 8.37
C SER A 183 20.67 4.10 9.26
N ASP A 184 20.21 3.46 10.35
CA ASP A 184 19.30 4.07 11.31
C ASP A 184 20.03 5.10 12.20
N ASP A 185 21.30 4.88 12.55
CA ASP A 185 22.13 5.83 13.30
C ASP A 185 22.57 7.05 12.46
N ALA A 186 22.67 6.90 11.14
CA ALA A 186 23.07 7.98 10.24
C ALA A 186 21.97 9.01 9.94
N GLN A 187 20.81 8.94 10.62
CA GLN A 187 19.77 9.95 10.60
C GLN A 187 20.05 11.10 11.58
N ILE A 188 21.19 11.75 11.38
CA ILE A 188 21.52 13.03 12.05
C ILE A 188 21.35 14.16 11.06
#